data_df745268517f522ca202002249feef8f
#
_entry.id   df745268517f522ca202002249feef8f
#
_cell.length_a   1.000
_cell.length_b   1.000
_cell.length_c   1.000
_cell.angle_alpha   90.00
_cell.angle_beta   90.00
_cell.angle_gamma   90.00
#
_symmetry.space_group_name_H-M   'P 1'
#
loop_
_entity.id
_entity.type
_entity.pdbx_description
1 polymer ?
#
loop_
_entity_poly.entity_id
_entity_poly.type
_entity_poly.pdbx_seq_one_letter_code
_entity_poly.pdbx_strand_id
1 'polypeptide(L)'
;MDETKLHSLVGSILHDLGGAFSMPLVQIGESLGIYEALNEAGPCTAEELADKTGLAGRYLTEWLCAQAASNYVTYDAETRQFSMTPEQAFIFADRNSPFYLAPAFGSAAAFQENEPLVRKAFQTGEGISWGDQSQCLSCAVARFFRPGYQNHLVQAWLPSMDGMKEKLENGARVADVGCGHGITTTLMAQAFPNSEFVGIDFHEESIEAARKHAAEHGLTNLSFEVGLAKEIPGKYDLITIFDCLHDMGDPVGGMRRIREALNEGGACMIVEPMAGDSVADNLNPVSRLYYCASTMVCIPTSLAQETGTALGAQAGEKRLREIVIEGGGFSRLNR
;
A
#
# COMPACT_ATOMS: atom_id res chain seq x y z
N MET A 1 -39.93 14.25 -0.09
CA MET A 1 -38.48 14.19 0.05
C MET A 1 -38.13 14.92 1.35
N ASP A 2 -37.22 14.39 2.13
CA ASP A 2 -36.76 14.97 3.41
C ASP A 2 -35.60 15.94 3.10
N GLU A 3 -35.82 17.24 3.27
CA GLU A 3 -34.85 18.29 2.93
C GLU A 3 -33.59 18.22 3.81
N THR A 4 -33.72 17.82 5.09
CA THR A 4 -32.58 17.70 5.99
C THR A 4 -31.65 16.58 5.52
N LYS A 5 -32.20 15.42 5.14
CA LYS A 5 -31.42 14.30 4.59
C LYS A 5 -30.80 14.66 3.23
N LEU A 6 -31.52 15.43 2.39
CA LEU A 6 -30.97 15.90 1.13
C LEU A 6 -29.77 16.81 1.34
N HIS A 7 -29.87 17.82 2.20
CA HIS A 7 -28.75 18.74 2.47
C HIS A 7 -27.56 18.04 3.10
N SER A 8 -27.80 17.08 4.01
CA SER A 8 -26.72 16.25 4.59
C SER A 8 -25.99 15.44 3.51
N LEU A 9 -26.74 14.80 2.60
CA LEU A 9 -26.15 14.03 1.49
C LEU A 9 -25.37 14.93 0.53
N VAL A 10 -25.93 16.10 0.17
CA VAL A 10 -25.22 17.10 -0.67
C VAL A 10 -23.90 17.53 -0.01
N GLY A 11 -23.92 17.81 1.29
CA GLY A 11 -22.71 18.15 2.04
C GLY A 11 -21.64 17.06 1.98
N SER A 12 -22.03 15.80 2.16
CA SER A 12 -21.11 14.66 2.04
C SER A 12 -20.53 14.52 0.63
N ILE A 13 -21.36 14.68 -0.40
CA ILE A 13 -20.91 14.62 -1.81
C ILE A 13 -19.95 15.75 -2.14
N LEU A 14 -20.21 16.98 -1.66
CA LEU A 14 -19.31 18.12 -1.87
C LEU A 14 -17.96 17.90 -1.18
N HIS A 15 -17.96 17.31 0.01
CA HIS A 15 -16.73 16.94 0.71
C HIS A 15 -15.93 15.90 -0.11
N ASP A 16 -16.59 14.88 -0.63
CA ASP A 16 -15.96 13.83 -1.44
C ASP A 16 -15.41 14.39 -2.76
N LEU A 17 -16.16 15.25 -3.44
CA LEU A 17 -15.71 15.95 -4.65
C LEU A 17 -14.51 16.86 -4.37
N GLY A 18 -14.52 17.57 -3.22
CA GLY A 18 -13.38 18.37 -2.77
C GLY A 18 -12.12 17.52 -2.62
N GLY A 19 -12.23 16.35 -1.98
CA GLY A 19 -11.14 15.39 -1.88
C GLY A 19 -10.64 14.90 -3.23
N ALA A 20 -11.55 14.56 -4.15
CA ALA A 20 -11.18 14.12 -5.50
C ALA A 20 -10.47 15.24 -6.31
N PHE A 21 -10.91 16.49 -6.19
CA PHE A 21 -10.27 17.63 -6.87
C PHE A 21 -8.94 18.03 -6.21
N SER A 22 -8.76 17.82 -4.92
CA SER A 22 -7.51 18.10 -4.23
C SER A 22 -6.42 17.08 -4.52
N MET A 23 -6.77 15.89 -5.01
CA MET A 23 -5.82 14.80 -5.27
C MET A 23 -4.58 15.23 -6.10
N PRO A 24 -4.70 15.86 -7.28
CA PRO A 24 -3.53 16.30 -8.03
C PRO A 24 -2.73 17.39 -7.31
N LEU A 25 -3.39 18.21 -6.49
CA LEU A 25 -2.70 19.23 -5.71
C LEU A 25 -1.84 18.61 -4.60
N VAL A 26 -2.30 17.55 -3.94
CA VAL A 26 -1.48 16.81 -2.97
C VAL A 26 -0.26 16.20 -3.66
N GLN A 27 -0.43 15.60 -4.84
CA GLN A 27 0.68 15.06 -5.62
C GLN A 27 1.71 16.14 -6.03
N ILE A 28 1.25 17.33 -6.43
CA ILE A 28 2.12 18.47 -6.71
C ILE A 28 2.88 18.87 -5.43
N GLY A 29 2.18 19.00 -4.30
CA GLY A 29 2.80 19.35 -3.02
C GLY A 29 3.89 18.37 -2.58
N GLU A 30 3.61 17.09 -2.72
CA GLU A 30 4.56 16.00 -2.40
C GLU A 30 5.75 15.95 -3.36
N SER A 31 5.50 16.06 -4.66
CA SER A 31 6.56 15.94 -5.68
C SER A 31 7.50 17.15 -5.70
N LEU A 32 6.99 18.34 -5.39
CA LEU A 32 7.78 19.57 -5.32
C LEU A 32 8.32 19.87 -3.91
N GLY A 33 8.04 19.02 -2.90
CA GLY A 33 8.50 19.23 -1.53
C GLY A 33 7.88 20.45 -0.83
N ILE A 34 6.65 20.85 -1.23
CA ILE A 34 6.02 22.08 -0.71
C ILE A 34 5.62 21.91 0.75
N TYR A 35 5.15 20.73 1.15
CA TYR A 35 4.78 20.45 2.54
C TYR A 35 6.01 20.51 3.47
N GLU A 36 7.12 19.90 3.04
CA GLU A 36 8.39 19.94 3.78
C GLU A 36 8.90 21.37 3.91
N ALA A 37 8.87 22.13 2.79
CA ALA A 37 9.32 23.52 2.79
C ALA A 37 8.47 24.43 3.69
N LEU A 38 7.14 24.22 3.73
CA LEU A 38 6.23 24.94 4.62
C LEU A 38 6.47 24.58 6.09
N ASN A 39 6.62 23.28 6.39
CA ASN A 39 6.90 22.81 7.74
C ASN A 39 8.22 23.38 8.28
N GLU A 40 9.27 23.41 7.46
CA GLU A 40 10.57 23.98 7.81
C GLU A 40 10.54 25.52 7.95
N ALA A 41 9.71 26.20 7.15
CA ALA A 41 9.59 27.66 7.24
C ALA A 41 8.87 28.09 8.52
N GLY A 42 7.97 27.25 9.05
CA GLY A 42 7.01 27.66 10.05
C GLY A 42 5.94 28.60 9.46
N PRO A 43 5.23 29.40 10.30
CA PRO A 43 4.25 30.32 9.79
C PRO A 43 4.86 31.34 8.82
N CYS A 44 4.34 31.36 7.57
CA CYS A 44 4.83 32.24 6.51
C CYS A 44 3.71 32.60 5.53
N THR A 45 3.89 33.71 4.80
CA THR A 45 3.01 34.09 3.70
C THR A 45 3.31 33.25 2.45
N ALA A 46 2.40 33.26 1.48
CA ALA A 46 2.62 32.57 0.19
C ALA A 46 3.82 33.15 -0.57
N GLU A 47 4.09 34.46 -0.44
CA GLU A 47 5.23 35.14 -1.06
C GLU A 47 6.55 34.68 -0.42
N GLU A 48 6.63 34.64 0.91
CA GLU A 48 7.81 34.16 1.62
C GLU A 48 8.13 32.68 1.28
N LEU A 49 7.08 31.84 1.17
CA LEU A 49 7.27 30.46 0.76
C LEU A 49 7.68 30.34 -0.72
N ALA A 50 7.16 31.21 -1.61
CA ALA A 50 7.57 31.29 -3.00
C ALA A 50 9.05 31.66 -3.14
N ASP A 51 9.51 32.65 -2.39
CA ASP A 51 10.92 33.07 -2.37
C ASP A 51 11.84 31.94 -1.86
N LYS A 52 11.40 31.20 -0.82
CA LYS A 52 12.16 30.07 -0.27
C LYS A 52 12.27 28.90 -1.25
N THR A 53 11.18 28.59 -1.99
CA THR A 53 11.12 27.41 -2.87
C THR A 53 11.48 27.69 -4.31
N GLY A 54 11.49 28.95 -4.73
CA GLY A 54 11.66 29.36 -6.13
C GLY A 54 10.43 29.04 -7.00
N LEU A 55 9.30 28.69 -6.40
CA LEU A 55 8.06 28.37 -7.12
C LEU A 55 7.28 29.64 -7.48
N ALA A 56 6.43 29.54 -8.53
CA ALA A 56 5.61 30.65 -8.97
C ALA A 56 4.54 31.03 -7.91
N GLY A 57 4.68 32.24 -7.34
CA GLY A 57 3.92 32.71 -6.19
C GLY A 57 2.41 32.64 -6.37
N ARG A 58 1.89 32.98 -7.59
CA ARG A 58 0.43 32.93 -7.83
C ARG A 58 -0.14 31.50 -7.75
N TYR A 59 0.60 30.49 -8.29
CA TYR A 59 0.21 29.09 -8.17
C TYR A 59 0.30 28.60 -6.74
N LEU A 60 1.37 28.97 -6.04
CA LEU A 60 1.56 28.59 -4.63
C LEU A 60 0.49 29.16 -3.72
N THR A 61 0.08 30.43 -3.94
CA THR A 61 -1.02 31.05 -3.21
C THR A 61 -2.32 30.24 -3.38
N GLU A 62 -2.68 29.89 -4.62
CA GLU A 62 -3.91 29.13 -4.89
C GLU A 62 -3.84 27.73 -4.30
N TRP A 63 -2.67 27.09 -4.40
CA TRP A 63 -2.42 25.78 -3.81
C TRP A 63 -2.58 25.81 -2.28
N LEU A 64 -1.96 26.77 -1.60
CA LEU A 64 -2.08 26.95 -0.13
C LEU A 64 -3.52 27.19 0.30
N CYS A 65 -4.27 28.01 -0.43
CA CYS A 65 -5.69 28.23 -0.16
C CYS A 65 -6.52 26.94 -0.28
N ALA A 66 -6.26 26.14 -1.32
CA ALA A 66 -6.93 24.85 -1.52
C ALA A 66 -6.57 23.85 -0.41
N GLN A 67 -5.29 23.78 0.00
CA GLN A 67 -4.85 22.92 1.09
C GLN A 67 -5.44 23.36 2.44
N ALA A 68 -5.54 24.66 2.69
CA ALA A 68 -6.18 25.20 3.91
C ALA A 68 -7.69 24.89 3.92
N ALA A 69 -8.39 25.03 2.78
CA ALA A 69 -9.80 24.66 2.65
C ALA A 69 -10.04 23.15 2.85
N SER A 70 -9.01 22.32 2.59
CA SER A 70 -9.01 20.86 2.84
C SER A 70 -8.57 20.49 4.26
N ASN A 71 -8.19 21.46 5.08
CA ASN A 71 -7.61 21.28 6.42
C ASN A 71 -6.28 20.48 6.42
N TYR A 72 -5.55 20.50 5.29
CA TYR A 72 -4.23 19.86 5.17
C TYR A 72 -3.10 20.80 5.60
N VAL A 73 -3.33 22.10 5.54
CA VAL A 73 -2.51 23.15 6.16
C VAL A 73 -3.40 24.12 6.95
N THR A 74 -2.81 24.90 7.83
CA THR A 74 -3.50 25.90 8.65
C THR A 74 -3.31 27.29 8.05
N TYR A 75 -4.35 28.12 8.06
CA TYR A 75 -4.29 29.53 7.68
C TYR A 75 -4.72 30.41 8.83
N ASP A 76 -3.89 31.39 9.17
CA ASP A 76 -4.20 32.42 10.14
C ASP A 76 -4.66 33.69 9.41
N ALA A 77 -5.92 34.10 9.64
CA ALA A 77 -6.52 35.24 9.00
C ALA A 77 -6.00 36.61 9.51
N GLU A 78 -5.47 36.68 10.76
CA GLU A 78 -4.94 37.88 11.33
C GLU A 78 -3.56 38.22 10.77
N THR A 79 -2.68 37.21 10.70
CA THR A 79 -1.33 37.35 10.17
C THR A 79 -1.23 37.07 8.66
N ARG A 80 -2.24 36.49 8.05
CA ARG A 80 -2.28 36.02 6.65
C ARG A 80 -1.19 34.98 6.34
N GLN A 81 -0.80 34.21 7.35
CA GLN A 81 0.23 33.19 7.22
C GLN A 81 -0.36 31.79 7.12
N PHE A 82 0.34 30.94 6.38
CA PHE A 82 0.10 29.51 6.32
C PHE A 82 1.14 28.78 7.19
N SER A 83 0.72 27.70 7.80
CA SER A 83 1.58 26.84 8.63
C SER A 83 1.08 25.41 8.64
N MET A 84 1.85 24.51 9.23
CA MET A 84 1.41 23.15 9.51
C MET A 84 1.40 22.90 11.00
N THR A 85 0.35 22.25 11.51
CA THR A 85 0.39 21.66 12.85
C THR A 85 1.31 20.44 12.87
N PRO A 86 1.77 19.96 14.03
CA PRO A 86 2.54 18.73 14.13
C PRO A 86 1.83 17.53 13.47
N GLU A 87 0.49 17.43 13.59
CA GLU A 87 -0.30 16.34 13.00
C GLU A 87 -0.34 16.47 11.48
N GLN A 88 -0.53 17.66 10.92
CA GLN A 88 -0.49 17.89 9.48
C GLN A 88 0.91 17.57 8.90
N ALA A 89 1.97 18.01 9.58
CA ALA A 89 3.34 17.70 9.19
C ALA A 89 3.63 16.20 9.26
N PHE A 90 3.14 15.50 10.28
CA PHE A 90 3.29 14.05 10.44
C PHE A 90 2.63 13.25 9.32
N ILE A 91 1.56 13.79 8.69
CA ILE A 91 0.83 13.15 7.59
C ILE A 91 1.42 13.52 6.22
N PHE A 92 1.85 14.79 6.02
CA PHE A 92 2.18 15.29 4.68
C PHE A 92 3.66 15.68 4.48
N ALA A 93 4.43 15.96 5.54
CA ALA A 93 5.81 16.47 5.45
C ALA A 93 6.86 15.48 6.00
N ASP A 94 6.51 14.66 6.97
CA ASP A 94 7.45 13.68 7.55
C ASP A 94 7.40 12.35 6.77
N ARG A 95 8.32 12.17 5.83
CA ARG A 95 8.43 10.95 5.00
C ARG A 95 8.75 9.68 5.79
N ASN A 96 9.21 9.78 7.03
CA ASN A 96 9.52 8.65 7.91
C ASN A 96 8.36 8.32 8.85
N SER A 97 7.32 9.14 8.88
CA SER A 97 6.13 8.91 9.69
C SER A 97 5.40 7.63 9.27
N PRO A 98 4.93 6.80 10.21
CA PRO A 98 4.05 5.67 9.90
C PRO A 98 2.70 6.11 9.32
N PHE A 99 2.34 7.38 9.43
CA PHE A 99 1.12 7.98 8.90
C PHE A 99 1.40 8.92 7.70
N TYR A 100 2.53 8.76 7.01
CA TYR A 100 2.81 9.53 5.81
C TYR A 100 1.88 9.09 4.67
N LEU A 101 0.80 9.86 4.44
CA LEU A 101 -0.28 9.51 3.51
C LEU A 101 -0.24 10.26 2.17
N ALA A 102 0.65 11.25 2.00
CA ALA A 102 0.74 11.97 0.72
C ALA A 102 0.90 11.05 -0.50
N PRO A 103 1.70 9.96 -0.47
CA PRO A 103 1.82 9.03 -1.59
C PRO A 103 0.54 8.27 -1.94
N ALA A 104 -0.41 8.11 -1.00
CA ALA A 104 -1.68 7.43 -1.24
C ALA A 104 -2.51 8.10 -2.35
N PHE A 105 -2.38 9.42 -2.49
CA PHE A 105 -3.05 10.19 -3.55
C PHE A 105 -2.52 9.82 -4.95
N GLY A 106 -1.29 9.29 -5.05
CA GLY A 106 -0.75 8.75 -6.29
C GLY A 106 -1.48 7.49 -6.76
N SER A 107 -1.91 6.63 -5.83
CA SER A 107 -2.72 5.44 -6.17
C SER A 107 -4.08 5.83 -6.77
N ALA A 108 -4.69 6.90 -6.27
CA ALA A 108 -5.96 7.40 -6.81
C ALA A 108 -5.83 7.89 -8.27
N ALA A 109 -4.68 8.49 -8.65
CA ALA A 109 -4.42 8.86 -10.04
C ALA A 109 -4.30 7.63 -10.94
N ALA A 110 -3.59 6.59 -10.50
CA ALA A 110 -3.49 5.33 -11.23
C ALA A 110 -4.87 4.67 -11.42
N PHE A 111 -5.76 4.75 -10.42
CA PHE A 111 -7.15 4.27 -10.56
C PHE A 111 -7.92 5.03 -11.64
N GLN A 112 -7.71 6.34 -11.75
CA GLN A 112 -8.36 7.14 -12.79
C GLN A 112 -7.88 6.76 -14.20
N GLU A 113 -6.59 6.44 -14.36
CA GLU A 113 -6.06 5.92 -15.62
C GLU A 113 -6.63 4.54 -15.97
N ASN A 114 -6.88 3.68 -14.97
CA ASN A 114 -7.47 2.36 -15.14
C ASN A 114 -8.99 2.41 -15.43
N GLU A 115 -9.69 3.51 -15.17
CA GLU A 115 -11.16 3.59 -15.27
C GLU A 115 -11.72 3.05 -16.59
N PRO A 116 -11.18 3.39 -17.77
CA PRO A 116 -11.71 2.86 -19.04
C PRO A 116 -11.62 1.33 -19.17
N LEU A 117 -10.54 0.74 -18.64
CA LEU A 117 -10.35 -0.72 -18.64
C LEU A 117 -11.33 -1.39 -17.67
N VAL A 118 -11.44 -0.85 -16.45
CA VAL A 118 -12.36 -1.39 -15.43
C VAL A 118 -13.81 -1.25 -15.87
N ARG A 119 -14.20 -0.14 -16.50
CA ARG A 119 -15.54 0.03 -17.08
C ARG A 119 -15.85 -1.06 -18.12
N LYS A 120 -14.88 -1.44 -18.96
CA LYS A 120 -15.05 -2.56 -19.88
C LYS A 120 -15.19 -3.88 -19.11
N ALA A 121 -14.38 -4.10 -18.08
CA ALA A 121 -14.45 -5.30 -17.24
C ALA A 121 -15.83 -5.45 -16.56
N PHE A 122 -16.48 -4.37 -16.13
CA PHE A 122 -17.85 -4.38 -15.61
C PHE A 122 -18.88 -4.88 -16.65
N GLN A 123 -18.60 -4.72 -17.93
CA GLN A 123 -19.51 -5.16 -19.02
C GLN A 123 -19.24 -6.61 -19.44
N THR A 124 -17.99 -7.04 -19.40
CA THR A 124 -17.56 -8.35 -19.94
C THR A 124 -17.35 -9.42 -18.88
N GLY A 125 -17.08 -9.03 -17.62
CA GLY A 125 -16.65 -9.93 -16.57
C GLY A 125 -15.18 -10.39 -16.68
N GLU A 126 -14.44 -9.88 -17.68
CA GLU A 126 -13.03 -10.20 -17.88
C GLU A 126 -12.14 -9.53 -16.82
N GLY A 127 -11.03 -10.18 -16.46
CA GLY A 127 -10.00 -9.58 -15.63
C GLY A 127 -9.10 -8.62 -16.41
N ILE A 128 -8.24 -7.91 -15.69
CA ILE A 128 -7.19 -7.03 -16.23
C ILE A 128 -5.89 -7.45 -15.57
N SER A 129 -4.92 -7.91 -16.37
CA SER A 129 -3.63 -8.34 -15.81
C SER A 129 -2.91 -7.18 -15.13
N TRP A 130 -2.07 -7.49 -14.16
CA TRP A 130 -1.30 -6.46 -13.44
C TRP A 130 -0.48 -5.57 -14.40
N GLY A 131 0.15 -6.18 -15.40
CA GLY A 131 0.96 -5.47 -16.39
C GLY A 131 0.16 -4.63 -17.40
N ASP A 132 -1.15 -4.88 -17.56
CA ASP A 132 -2.02 -4.10 -18.46
C ASP A 132 -2.66 -2.89 -17.74
N GLN A 133 -2.48 -2.78 -16.42
CA GLN A 133 -2.96 -1.64 -15.65
C GLN A 133 -2.04 -0.43 -15.81
N SER A 134 -2.42 0.71 -15.20
CA SER A 134 -1.60 1.93 -15.25
C SER A 134 -0.13 1.66 -14.89
N GLN A 135 0.80 2.15 -15.71
CA GLN A 135 2.24 2.01 -15.45
C GLN A 135 2.67 2.64 -14.11
N CYS A 136 1.91 3.62 -13.61
CA CYS A 136 2.18 4.25 -12.32
C CYS A 136 1.67 3.42 -11.13
N LEU A 137 0.83 2.40 -11.36
CA LEU A 137 0.15 1.68 -10.28
C LEU A 137 1.13 0.97 -9.34
N SER A 138 2.06 0.18 -9.88
CA SER A 138 3.02 -0.58 -9.07
C SER A 138 3.89 0.34 -8.19
N CYS A 139 4.36 1.46 -8.74
CA CYS A 139 5.10 2.48 -8.00
C CYS A 139 4.23 3.15 -6.92
N ALA A 140 2.97 3.46 -7.24
CA ALA A 140 2.05 4.12 -6.31
C ALA A 140 1.69 3.19 -5.15
N VAL A 141 1.39 1.92 -5.41
CA VAL A 141 1.13 0.89 -4.39
C VAL A 141 2.34 0.68 -3.49
N ALA A 142 3.54 0.53 -4.08
CA ALA A 142 4.78 0.39 -3.32
C ALA A 142 5.02 1.59 -2.38
N ARG A 143 4.77 2.82 -2.85
CA ARG A 143 4.91 4.05 -2.05
C ARG A 143 3.84 4.18 -0.97
N PHE A 144 2.62 3.71 -1.24
CA PHE A 144 1.52 3.72 -0.29
C PHE A 144 1.81 2.83 0.94
N PHE A 145 2.26 1.61 0.73
CA PHE A 145 2.50 0.65 1.81
C PHE A 145 3.85 0.85 2.53
N ARG A 146 4.82 1.49 1.86
CA ARG A 146 6.19 1.66 2.38
C ARG A 146 6.26 2.19 3.81
N PRO A 147 5.55 3.27 4.22
CA PRO A 147 5.62 3.77 5.59
C PRO A 147 5.20 2.74 6.63
N GLY A 148 4.14 1.96 6.34
CA GLY A 148 3.68 0.88 7.20
C GLY A 148 4.75 -0.20 7.39
N TYR A 149 5.35 -0.67 6.30
CA TYR A 149 6.40 -1.69 6.34
C TYR A 149 7.65 -1.19 7.08
N GLN A 150 8.12 0.02 6.80
CA GLN A 150 9.30 0.61 7.45
C GLN A 150 9.14 0.74 8.96
N ASN A 151 7.93 1.05 9.42
CA ASN A 151 7.68 1.32 10.83
C ASN A 151 7.23 0.09 11.63
N HIS A 152 6.73 -0.97 10.99
CA HIS A 152 6.13 -2.09 11.71
C HIS A 152 6.76 -3.45 11.44
N LEU A 153 7.29 -3.70 10.23
CA LEU A 153 7.73 -5.04 9.83
C LEU A 153 8.77 -5.63 10.80
N VAL A 154 9.89 -4.95 10.98
CA VAL A 154 11.02 -5.45 11.78
C VAL A 154 10.80 -5.20 13.27
N GLN A 155 10.14 -4.09 13.63
CA GLN A 155 9.99 -3.62 15.00
C GLN A 155 8.82 -4.27 15.74
N ALA A 156 7.77 -4.72 15.01
CA ALA A 156 6.55 -5.21 15.62
C ALA A 156 6.08 -6.56 15.02
N TRP A 157 5.95 -6.67 13.69
CA TRP A 157 5.31 -7.85 13.10
C TRP A 157 6.18 -9.10 13.20
N LEU A 158 7.44 -9.05 12.79
CA LEU A 158 8.35 -10.19 12.93
C LEU A 158 8.57 -10.61 14.39
N PRO A 159 8.75 -9.68 15.35
CA PRO A 159 8.85 -10.05 16.77
C PRO A 159 7.58 -10.64 17.38
N SER A 160 6.39 -10.42 16.79
CA SER A 160 5.14 -11.02 17.26
C SER A 160 5.04 -12.53 16.98
N MET A 161 5.90 -13.06 16.12
CA MET A 161 5.98 -14.48 15.81
C MET A 161 6.95 -15.18 16.78
N ASP A 162 6.45 -16.14 17.54
CA ASP A 162 7.20 -16.86 18.56
C ASP A 162 8.55 -17.41 18.03
N GLY A 163 9.68 -16.92 18.58
CA GLY A 163 11.04 -17.37 18.26
C GLY A 163 11.54 -17.02 16.85
N MET A 164 10.74 -16.32 16.04
CA MET A 164 11.13 -16.04 14.65
C MET A 164 12.25 -15.01 14.57
N LYS A 165 12.23 -14.00 15.44
CA LYS A 165 13.27 -12.97 15.46
C LYS A 165 14.65 -13.60 15.73
N GLU A 166 14.76 -14.44 16.75
CA GLU A 166 15.99 -15.15 17.09
C GLU A 166 16.44 -16.08 15.97
N LYS A 167 15.48 -16.71 15.27
CA LYS A 167 15.79 -17.58 14.13
C LYS A 167 16.38 -16.78 12.98
N LEU A 168 15.81 -15.60 12.68
CA LEU A 168 16.33 -14.68 11.67
C LEU A 168 17.71 -14.10 12.03
N GLU A 169 17.94 -13.78 13.30
CA GLU A 169 19.24 -13.30 13.80
C GLU A 169 20.34 -14.38 13.70
N ASN A 170 19.99 -15.65 13.88
CA ASN A 170 20.90 -16.79 13.81
C ASN A 170 21.15 -17.34 12.39
N GLY A 171 20.36 -16.91 11.43
CA GLY A 171 20.43 -17.37 10.05
C GLY A 171 19.25 -18.27 9.67
N ALA A 172 18.37 -17.75 8.84
CA ALA A 172 17.19 -18.42 8.32
C ALA A 172 17.08 -18.22 6.81
N ARG A 173 16.31 -19.07 6.16
CA ARG A 173 15.96 -18.90 4.76
C ARG A 173 14.53 -18.40 4.62
N VAL A 174 14.35 -17.26 3.96
CA VAL A 174 13.06 -16.54 3.87
C VAL A 174 12.66 -16.34 2.42
N ALA A 175 11.39 -16.61 2.10
CA ALA A 175 10.78 -16.21 0.83
C ALA A 175 9.72 -15.12 1.07
N ASP A 176 9.76 -14.07 0.28
CA ASP A 176 8.77 -12.99 0.25
C ASP A 176 7.95 -13.11 -1.04
N VAL A 177 6.70 -13.55 -0.94
CA VAL A 177 5.86 -13.93 -2.09
C VAL A 177 4.92 -12.80 -2.44
N GLY A 178 4.93 -12.40 -3.71
CA GLY A 178 4.30 -11.18 -4.16
C GLY A 178 5.08 -9.95 -3.70
N CYS A 179 6.42 -10.02 -3.78
CA CYS A 179 7.30 -9.00 -3.21
C CYS A 179 7.25 -7.64 -3.93
N GLY A 180 6.62 -7.55 -5.11
CA GLY A 180 6.55 -6.35 -5.91
C GLY A 180 7.91 -5.70 -6.13
N HIS A 181 8.07 -4.44 -5.71
CA HIS A 181 9.34 -3.70 -5.80
C HIS A 181 10.38 -4.08 -4.71
N GLY A 182 10.16 -5.16 -3.96
CA GLY A 182 11.11 -5.71 -3.00
C GLY A 182 11.36 -4.87 -1.74
N ILE A 183 10.42 -4.02 -1.35
CA ILE A 183 10.58 -3.13 -0.19
C ILE A 183 10.68 -3.96 1.08
N THR A 184 9.74 -4.85 1.32
CA THR A 184 9.69 -5.75 2.49
C THR A 184 10.89 -6.68 2.54
N THR A 185 11.23 -7.29 1.41
CA THR A 185 12.40 -8.18 1.28
C THR A 185 13.69 -7.43 1.62
N THR A 186 13.86 -6.20 1.11
CA THR A 186 15.03 -5.36 1.37
C THR A 186 15.13 -4.96 2.85
N LEU A 187 14.01 -4.55 3.47
CA LEU A 187 13.96 -4.20 4.89
C LEU A 187 14.35 -5.38 5.78
N MET A 188 13.85 -6.58 5.47
CA MET A 188 14.21 -7.80 6.20
C MET A 188 15.69 -8.16 6.03
N ALA A 189 16.20 -8.09 4.80
CA ALA A 189 17.60 -8.41 4.50
C ALA A 189 18.58 -7.44 5.18
N GLN A 190 18.23 -6.16 5.28
CA GLN A 190 19.01 -5.16 6.04
C GLN A 190 19.03 -5.45 7.53
N ALA A 191 17.89 -5.84 8.09
CA ALA A 191 17.75 -6.08 9.53
C ALA A 191 18.40 -7.39 10.00
N PHE A 192 18.47 -8.39 9.11
CA PHE A 192 18.94 -9.74 9.45
C PHE A 192 20.04 -10.23 8.50
N PRO A 193 21.27 -9.70 8.63
CA PRO A 193 22.36 -9.97 7.67
C PRO A 193 22.85 -11.42 7.66
N ASN A 194 22.51 -12.21 8.68
CA ASN A 194 22.88 -13.64 8.75
C ASN A 194 21.87 -14.55 8.02
N SER A 195 20.70 -14.02 7.65
CA SER A 195 19.63 -14.74 6.94
C SER A 195 19.69 -14.50 5.44
N GLU A 196 19.16 -15.44 4.68
CA GLU A 196 19.05 -15.37 3.22
C GLU A 196 17.61 -15.09 2.81
N PHE A 197 17.42 -14.15 1.88
CA PHE A 197 16.11 -13.71 1.43
C PHE A 197 15.95 -13.89 -0.08
N VAL A 198 14.79 -14.36 -0.49
CA VAL A 198 14.37 -14.35 -1.91
C VAL A 198 13.02 -13.68 -2.03
N GLY A 199 12.93 -12.62 -2.82
CA GLY A 199 11.66 -12.02 -3.23
C GLY A 199 11.17 -12.70 -4.52
N ILE A 200 9.91 -13.10 -4.54
CA ILE A 200 9.29 -13.79 -5.69
C ILE A 200 8.05 -13.01 -6.10
N ASP A 201 7.99 -12.62 -7.36
CA ASP A 201 6.82 -11.95 -7.95
C ASP A 201 6.63 -12.44 -9.39
N PHE A 202 5.39 -12.49 -9.86
CA PHE A 202 5.10 -12.93 -11.23
C PHE A 202 5.34 -11.82 -12.27
N HIS A 203 5.40 -10.56 -11.83
CA HIS A 203 5.54 -9.39 -12.68
C HIS A 203 7.02 -9.03 -12.88
N GLU A 204 7.53 -9.27 -14.08
CA GLU A 204 8.96 -9.12 -14.39
C GLU A 204 9.48 -7.70 -14.16
N GLU A 205 8.72 -6.67 -14.56
CA GLU A 205 9.10 -5.26 -14.35
C GLU A 205 9.21 -4.89 -12.87
N SER A 206 8.35 -5.46 -12.02
CA SER A 206 8.47 -5.30 -10.56
C SER A 206 9.74 -5.93 -10.02
N ILE A 207 10.10 -7.11 -10.50
CA ILE A 207 11.36 -7.79 -10.12
C ILE A 207 12.59 -7.01 -10.60
N GLU A 208 12.56 -6.41 -11.77
CA GLU A 208 13.65 -5.53 -12.23
C GLU A 208 13.80 -4.29 -11.34
N ALA A 209 12.67 -3.67 -10.96
CA ALA A 209 12.67 -2.56 -10.01
C ALA A 209 13.20 -2.98 -8.64
N ALA A 210 12.81 -4.17 -8.15
CA ALA A 210 13.31 -4.71 -6.89
C ALA A 210 14.81 -4.97 -6.90
N ARG A 211 15.35 -5.54 -7.97
CA ARG A 211 16.80 -5.76 -8.15
C ARG A 211 17.57 -4.44 -8.13
N LYS A 212 17.05 -3.43 -8.81
CA LYS A 212 17.65 -2.09 -8.82
C LYS A 212 17.65 -1.47 -7.42
N HIS A 213 16.51 -1.53 -6.74
CA HIS A 213 16.37 -1.03 -5.38
C HIS A 213 17.33 -1.70 -4.40
N ALA A 214 17.45 -3.04 -4.45
CA ALA A 214 18.39 -3.78 -3.60
C ALA A 214 19.86 -3.43 -3.88
N ALA A 215 20.23 -3.23 -5.15
CA ALA A 215 21.58 -2.84 -5.53
C ALA A 215 22.00 -1.48 -4.94
N GLU A 216 21.05 -0.55 -4.78
CA GLU A 216 21.30 0.76 -4.15
C GLU A 216 21.69 0.62 -2.67
N HIS A 217 21.30 -0.48 -2.02
CA HIS A 217 21.59 -0.78 -0.61
C HIS A 217 22.83 -1.67 -0.40
N GLY A 218 23.47 -2.16 -1.48
CA GLY A 218 24.67 -2.97 -1.40
C GLY A 218 24.49 -4.33 -0.67
N LEU A 219 23.29 -4.88 -0.65
CA LEU A 219 22.96 -6.11 0.04
C LEU A 219 23.40 -7.34 -0.78
N THR A 220 23.95 -8.34 -0.08
CA THR A 220 24.44 -9.58 -0.70
C THR A 220 23.66 -10.83 -0.25
N ASN A 221 22.78 -10.68 0.72
CA ASN A 221 21.99 -11.76 1.32
C ASN A 221 20.55 -11.82 0.79
N LEU A 222 20.28 -11.22 -0.36
CA LEU A 222 18.98 -11.29 -1.01
C LEU A 222 19.08 -11.48 -2.51
N SER A 223 18.06 -12.11 -3.09
CA SER A 223 17.85 -12.27 -4.52
C SER A 223 16.38 -12.04 -4.89
N PHE A 224 16.11 -11.84 -6.20
CA PHE A 224 14.75 -11.66 -6.71
C PHE A 224 14.52 -12.54 -7.93
N GLU A 225 13.41 -13.27 -7.93
CA GLU A 225 13.05 -14.25 -8.97
C GLU A 225 11.64 -13.97 -9.50
N VAL A 226 11.48 -14.13 -10.81
CA VAL A 226 10.14 -14.13 -11.44
C VAL A 226 9.51 -15.49 -11.22
N GLY A 227 8.32 -15.54 -10.62
CA GLY A 227 7.66 -16.79 -10.33
C GLY A 227 6.27 -16.63 -9.72
N LEU A 228 5.49 -17.70 -9.77
CA LEU A 228 4.15 -17.76 -9.20
C LEU A 228 4.17 -18.34 -7.78
N ALA A 229 3.26 -17.89 -6.92
CA ALA A 229 3.09 -18.41 -5.57
C ALA A 229 2.90 -19.94 -5.52
N LYS A 230 2.21 -20.51 -6.52
CA LYS A 230 1.97 -21.96 -6.66
C LYS A 230 3.20 -22.76 -7.10
N GLU A 231 4.31 -22.12 -7.45
CA GLU A 231 5.52 -22.73 -8.01
C GLU A 231 6.79 -22.43 -7.20
N ILE A 232 6.68 -21.87 -5.99
CA ILE A 232 7.81 -21.48 -5.15
C ILE A 232 8.81 -22.63 -5.00
N PRO A 233 10.09 -22.44 -5.38
CA PRO A 233 11.10 -23.48 -5.29
C PRO A 233 11.66 -23.58 -3.86
N GLY A 234 12.15 -24.78 -3.50
CA GLY A 234 12.95 -24.99 -2.29
C GLY A 234 12.16 -25.09 -1.00
N LYS A 235 12.83 -24.79 0.11
CA LYS A 235 12.34 -24.87 1.49
C LYS A 235 12.78 -23.63 2.28
N TYR A 236 11.88 -23.15 3.17
CA TYR A 236 12.07 -21.91 3.91
C TYR A 236 11.67 -22.05 5.36
N ASP A 237 12.28 -21.24 6.21
CA ASP A 237 11.95 -21.14 7.62
C ASP A 237 10.82 -20.16 7.88
N LEU A 238 10.74 -19.13 7.02
CA LEU A 238 9.66 -18.15 6.99
C LEU A 238 9.27 -17.89 5.54
N ILE A 239 7.96 -17.84 5.29
CA ILE A 239 7.42 -17.29 4.04
C ILE A 239 6.53 -16.12 4.41
N THR A 240 6.70 -15.00 3.73
CA THR A 240 5.91 -13.78 3.94
C THR A 240 5.05 -13.46 2.72
N ILE A 241 3.87 -12.91 2.97
CA ILE A 241 2.93 -12.40 1.96
C ILE A 241 2.42 -11.06 2.49
N PHE A 242 2.67 -9.98 1.77
CA PHE A 242 2.24 -8.64 2.14
C PHE A 242 1.30 -8.07 1.08
N ASP A 243 0.05 -7.85 1.48
CA ASP A 243 -0.99 -7.22 0.64
C ASP A 243 -1.09 -7.84 -0.77
N CYS A 244 -1.00 -9.17 -0.87
CA CYS A 244 -0.92 -9.89 -2.14
C CYS A 244 -1.82 -11.14 -2.22
N LEU A 245 -2.16 -11.78 -1.09
CA LEU A 245 -2.97 -13.02 -1.10
C LEU A 245 -4.34 -12.79 -1.74
N HIS A 246 -4.94 -11.63 -1.51
CA HIS A 246 -6.24 -11.26 -2.05
C HIS A 246 -6.23 -10.97 -3.57
N ASP A 247 -5.06 -10.73 -4.15
CA ASP A 247 -4.86 -10.49 -5.59
C ASP A 247 -4.55 -11.77 -6.37
N MET A 248 -4.26 -12.88 -5.68
CA MET A 248 -3.98 -14.16 -6.33
C MET A 248 -5.22 -14.72 -7.02
N GLY A 249 -5.05 -15.25 -8.22
CA GLY A 249 -6.09 -15.99 -8.93
C GLY A 249 -6.45 -17.29 -8.22
N ASP A 250 -5.46 -18.01 -7.68
CA ASP A 250 -5.62 -19.23 -6.89
C ASP A 250 -4.95 -19.10 -5.51
N PRO A 251 -5.54 -18.37 -4.56
CA PRO A 251 -4.97 -18.21 -3.23
C PRO A 251 -4.91 -19.53 -2.45
N VAL A 252 -5.81 -20.47 -2.70
CA VAL A 252 -5.81 -21.79 -2.06
C VAL A 252 -4.63 -22.64 -2.54
N GLY A 253 -4.41 -22.72 -3.85
CA GLY A 253 -3.26 -23.40 -4.44
C GLY A 253 -1.94 -22.76 -4.00
N GLY A 254 -1.88 -21.43 -3.97
CA GLY A 254 -0.75 -20.68 -3.41
C GLY A 254 -0.45 -21.07 -1.96
N MET A 255 -1.46 -21.07 -1.09
CA MET A 255 -1.27 -21.43 0.33
C MET A 255 -0.86 -22.89 0.52
N ARG A 256 -1.37 -23.83 -0.30
CA ARG A 256 -0.92 -25.24 -0.28
C ARG A 256 0.57 -25.33 -0.61
N ARG A 257 1.00 -24.67 -1.68
CA ARG A 257 2.41 -24.67 -2.09
C ARG A 257 3.30 -24.01 -1.06
N ILE A 258 2.87 -22.90 -0.46
CA ILE A 258 3.58 -22.22 0.62
C ILE A 258 3.77 -23.19 1.81
N ARG A 259 2.71 -23.86 2.25
CA ARG A 259 2.82 -24.88 3.31
C ARG A 259 3.81 -25.98 2.97
N GLU A 260 3.80 -26.47 1.72
CA GLU A 260 4.76 -27.49 1.26
C GLU A 260 6.19 -26.96 1.20
N ALA A 261 6.40 -25.68 0.95
CA ALA A 261 7.70 -25.02 0.89
C ALA A 261 8.26 -24.64 2.27
N LEU A 262 7.48 -24.77 3.35
CA LEU A 262 8.00 -24.55 4.70
C LEU A 262 8.83 -25.73 5.19
N ASN A 263 9.90 -25.42 5.94
CA ASN A 263 10.64 -26.36 6.77
C ASN A 263 9.78 -26.84 7.95
N GLU A 264 10.19 -27.93 8.60
CA GLU A 264 9.59 -28.31 9.89
C GLU A 264 9.78 -27.18 10.92
N GLY A 265 8.70 -26.79 11.57
CA GLY A 265 8.69 -25.61 12.46
C GLY A 265 8.79 -24.26 11.75
N GLY A 266 8.66 -24.25 10.43
CA GLY A 266 8.55 -23.01 9.64
C GLY A 266 7.18 -22.38 9.76
N ALA A 267 7.09 -21.07 9.47
CA ALA A 267 5.86 -20.31 9.57
C ALA A 267 5.60 -19.46 8.32
N CYS A 268 4.32 -19.10 8.10
CA CYS A 268 3.94 -18.12 7.10
C CYS A 268 3.38 -16.89 7.81
N MET A 269 3.89 -15.69 7.45
CA MET A 269 3.31 -14.40 7.85
C MET A 269 2.47 -13.87 6.70
N ILE A 270 1.22 -13.52 7.00
CA ILE A 270 0.30 -12.92 6.03
C ILE A 270 -0.13 -11.57 6.59
N VAL A 271 0.10 -10.52 5.83
CA VAL A 271 -0.40 -9.17 6.12
C VAL A 271 -1.38 -8.80 5.02
N GLU A 272 -2.59 -8.48 5.42
CA GLU A 272 -3.70 -8.15 4.52
C GLU A 272 -4.45 -6.93 5.04
N PRO A 273 -5.16 -6.18 4.20
CA PRO A 273 -6.00 -5.09 4.64
C PRO A 273 -6.99 -5.53 5.72
N MET A 274 -7.09 -4.74 6.79
CA MET A 274 -8.01 -5.05 7.87
C MET A 274 -9.46 -4.97 7.38
N ALA A 275 -10.18 -6.07 7.51
CA ALA A 275 -11.59 -6.17 7.15
C ALA A 275 -12.38 -6.96 8.18
N GLY A 276 -13.66 -6.61 8.34
CA GLY A 276 -14.65 -7.44 9.03
C GLY A 276 -15.23 -8.51 8.11
N ASP A 277 -16.01 -9.42 8.68
CA ASP A 277 -16.56 -10.58 7.97
C ASP A 277 -17.87 -10.28 7.21
N SER A 278 -18.42 -9.08 7.37
CA SER A 278 -19.65 -8.66 6.68
C SER A 278 -19.54 -7.26 6.11
N VAL A 279 -20.42 -6.96 5.15
CA VAL A 279 -20.52 -5.59 4.60
C VAL A 279 -20.82 -4.58 5.71
N ALA A 280 -21.64 -4.93 6.69
CA ALA A 280 -22.01 -4.04 7.79
C ALA A 280 -20.80 -3.64 8.65
N ASP A 281 -19.89 -4.59 8.92
CA ASP A 281 -18.65 -4.35 9.67
C ASP A 281 -17.67 -3.43 8.89
N ASN A 282 -17.80 -3.41 7.57
CA ASN A 282 -16.94 -2.69 6.66
C ASN A 282 -17.52 -1.33 6.17
N LEU A 283 -18.61 -0.85 6.75
CA LEU A 283 -19.18 0.48 6.45
C LEU A 283 -18.44 1.58 7.24
N ASN A 284 -17.15 1.77 6.94
CA ASN A 284 -16.27 2.75 7.58
C ASN A 284 -15.30 3.37 6.56
N PRO A 285 -14.63 4.50 6.88
CA PRO A 285 -13.75 5.19 5.94
C PRO A 285 -12.59 4.35 5.40
N VAL A 286 -11.99 3.49 6.22
CA VAL A 286 -10.86 2.64 5.83
C VAL A 286 -11.32 1.58 4.84
N SER A 287 -12.39 0.86 5.17
CA SER A 287 -12.95 -0.15 4.27
C SER A 287 -13.50 0.46 2.97
N ARG A 288 -14.04 1.69 3.01
CA ARG A 288 -14.41 2.43 1.80
C ARG A 288 -13.23 2.57 0.84
N LEU A 289 -12.05 2.97 1.35
CA LEU A 289 -10.83 3.09 0.56
C LEU A 289 -10.44 1.76 -0.06
N TYR A 290 -10.43 0.68 0.73
CA TYR A 290 -10.05 -0.64 0.24
C TYR A 290 -11.10 -1.26 -0.68
N TYR A 291 -12.40 -1.02 -0.52
CA TYR A 291 -13.40 -1.44 -1.52
C TYR A 291 -13.19 -0.75 -2.87
N CYS A 292 -12.87 0.56 -2.86
CA CYS A 292 -12.55 1.27 -4.10
C CYS A 292 -11.29 0.68 -4.77
N ALA A 293 -10.21 0.49 -4.02
CA ALA A 293 -8.98 -0.10 -4.51
C ALA A 293 -9.22 -1.54 -5.03
N SER A 294 -9.93 -2.36 -4.27
CA SER A 294 -10.28 -3.73 -4.63
C SER A 294 -11.05 -3.80 -5.96
N THR A 295 -12.03 -2.92 -6.15
CA THR A 295 -12.80 -2.84 -7.39
C THR A 295 -11.94 -2.42 -8.59
N MET A 296 -11.03 -1.47 -8.38
CA MET A 296 -10.21 -0.90 -9.46
C MET A 296 -8.99 -1.75 -9.81
N VAL A 297 -8.49 -2.56 -8.87
CA VAL A 297 -7.21 -3.26 -8.98
C VAL A 297 -7.33 -4.74 -8.64
N CYS A 298 -7.68 -5.09 -7.40
CA CYS A 298 -7.52 -6.44 -6.87
C CYS A 298 -8.44 -7.46 -7.58
N ILE A 299 -9.72 -7.12 -7.72
CA ILE A 299 -10.68 -7.99 -8.42
C ILE A 299 -10.30 -8.20 -9.88
N PRO A 300 -10.01 -7.14 -10.67
CA PRO A 300 -9.53 -7.30 -12.04
C PRO A 300 -8.25 -8.14 -12.13
N THR A 301 -7.28 -7.90 -11.25
CA THR A 301 -6.01 -8.64 -11.23
C THR A 301 -6.22 -10.13 -10.99
N SER A 302 -7.02 -10.48 -9.99
CA SER A 302 -7.31 -11.87 -9.66
C SER A 302 -8.08 -12.57 -10.77
N LEU A 303 -9.09 -11.92 -11.36
CA LEU A 303 -9.89 -12.46 -12.47
C LEU A 303 -9.07 -12.70 -13.75
N ALA A 304 -7.97 -11.96 -13.96
CA ALA A 304 -7.09 -12.16 -15.12
C ALA A 304 -6.18 -13.39 -15.00
N GLN A 305 -6.06 -13.97 -13.81
CA GLN A 305 -5.22 -15.14 -13.55
C GLN A 305 -6.03 -16.44 -13.68
N GLU A 306 -5.31 -17.56 -13.79
CA GLU A 306 -5.92 -18.90 -13.74
C GLU A 306 -6.71 -19.08 -12.43
N THR A 307 -7.89 -19.67 -12.50
CA THR A 307 -8.88 -19.84 -11.44
C THR A 307 -9.72 -18.59 -11.17
N GLY A 308 -9.12 -17.40 -11.07
CA GLY A 308 -9.86 -16.15 -10.92
C GLY A 308 -10.76 -16.09 -9.68
N THR A 309 -10.23 -16.43 -8.49
CA THR A 309 -11.01 -16.51 -7.25
C THR A 309 -11.62 -15.17 -6.85
N ALA A 310 -10.98 -14.06 -7.22
CA ALA A 310 -11.40 -12.69 -6.93
C ALA A 310 -11.76 -12.46 -5.45
N LEU A 311 -10.83 -12.79 -4.56
CA LEU A 311 -11.02 -12.69 -3.11
C LEU A 311 -11.29 -11.25 -2.69
N GLY A 312 -10.53 -10.30 -3.22
CA GLY A 312 -10.63 -8.88 -2.95
C GLY A 312 -10.09 -8.45 -1.58
N ALA A 313 -9.72 -7.18 -1.49
CA ALA A 313 -9.03 -6.61 -0.33
C ALA A 313 -9.89 -6.51 0.96
N GLN A 314 -11.15 -6.92 0.93
CA GLN A 314 -12.06 -6.87 2.09
C GLN A 314 -12.64 -8.26 2.42
N ALA A 315 -11.77 -9.28 2.37
CA ALA A 315 -12.17 -10.67 2.57
C ALA A 315 -12.60 -11.03 4.00
N GLY A 316 -12.08 -10.36 5.01
CA GLY A 316 -12.33 -10.66 6.41
C GLY A 316 -11.60 -11.92 6.93
N GLU A 317 -11.54 -12.08 8.25
CA GLU A 317 -10.80 -13.17 8.89
C GLU A 317 -11.40 -14.54 8.58
N LYS A 318 -12.73 -14.63 8.56
CA LYS A 318 -13.41 -15.90 8.26
C LYS A 318 -13.01 -16.44 6.89
N ARG A 319 -13.03 -15.59 5.87
CA ARG A 319 -12.66 -16.00 4.51
C ARG A 319 -11.16 -16.34 4.39
N LEU A 320 -10.30 -15.60 5.08
CA LEU A 320 -8.88 -15.93 5.15
C LEU A 320 -8.64 -17.29 5.84
N ARG A 321 -9.40 -17.62 6.90
CA ARG A 321 -9.33 -18.95 7.55
C ARG A 321 -9.73 -20.07 6.61
N GLU A 322 -10.80 -19.91 5.85
CA GLU A 322 -11.22 -20.90 4.84
C GLU A 322 -10.08 -21.15 3.82
N ILE A 323 -9.41 -20.10 3.36
CA ILE A 323 -8.30 -20.22 2.41
C ILE A 323 -7.06 -20.85 3.05
N VAL A 324 -6.65 -20.38 4.20
CA VAL A 324 -5.37 -20.79 4.83
C VAL A 324 -5.49 -22.15 5.50
N ILE A 325 -6.54 -22.37 6.30
CA ILE A 325 -6.71 -23.60 7.08
C ILE A 325 -7.37 -24.69 6.25
N GLU A 326 -8.58 -24.45 5.76
CA GLU A 326 -9.37 -25.48 5.09
C GLU A 326 -8.81 -25.80 3.68
N GLY A 327 -8.51 -24.77 2.91
CA GLY A 327 -7.98 -24.89 1.56
C GLY A 327 -6.48 -25.17 1.51
N GLY A 328 -5.68 -24.38 2.23
CA GLY A 328 -4.22 -24.44 2.27
C GLY A 328 -3.65 -25.56 3.14
N GLY A 329 -4.42 -26.06 4.09
CA GLY A 329 -4.05 -27.17 4.97
C GLY A 329 -3.08 -26.80 6.09
N PHE A 330 -3.00 -25.52 6.47
CA PHE A 330 -2.29 -25.10 7.67
C PHE A 330 -3.02 -25.58 8.93
N SER A 331 -2.26 -25.93 9.95
CA SER A 331 -2.82 -26.45 11.22
C SER A 331 -3.33 -25.34 12.15
N ARG A 332 -2.82 -24.11 11.98
CA ARG A 332 -3.09 -22.98 12.88
C ARG A 332 -3.01 -21.65 12.13
N LEU A 333 -3.89 -20.73 12.47
CA LEU A 333 -3.84 -19.32 12.09
C LEU A 333 -4.03 -18.49 13.36
N ASN A 334 -3.03 -17.70 13.72
CA ASN A 334 -3.07 -16.73 14.80
C ASN A 334 -3.16 -15.31 14.21
N ARG A 335 -3.85 -14.42 14.93
CA ARG A 335 -3.94 -13.00 14.58
C ARG A 335 -3.34 -12.15 15.70
#